data_c03390ffdc7b298137b15a4273aa2367
#
_entry.id   c03390ffdc7b298137b15a4273aa2367
#
_cell.length_a   1.000
_cell.length_b   1.000
_cell.length_c   1.000
_cell.angle_alpha   90.00
_cell.angle_beta   90.00
_cell.angle_gamma   90.00
#
_symmetry.space_group_name_H-M   'P 1'
#
loop_
_entity.id
_entity.type
_entity.pdbx_description
1 polymer ?
#
loop_
_entity_poly.entity_id
_entity_poly.type
_entity_poly.pdbx_seq_one_letter_code
_entity_poly.pdbx_strand_id
1 'polypeptide(L)'
;MKRLKNVLISTGGNSLQLVDVTFSDKIEKIIPQLLQEIAWKQIASPEKWMQFKAEMTSKNQPSNGTIYDGNFFLLMPGAIDPHVHFNTPGFEFREDFEHGSLAAAHGGVTTVIDMPCTSIPPVTSSDNLKIKMKAIDGRSWVDYAFWGGVSGNDFQAFDERYMFHRIYNLVQMGVVGFKAYFISGMPSFTCLEFEDM
;
A
#
# COMPACT_ATOMS: atom_id res chain seq x y z
N MET A 1 -3.40 1.44 24.23
CA MET A 1 -2.13 0.84 23.78
C MET A 1 -2.36 -0.65 23.55
N LYS A 2 -1.96 -1.16 22.42
CA LYS A 2 -2.01 -2.60 22.06
C LYS A 2 -0.60 -3.16 22.07
N ARG A 3 -0.45 -4.47 22.22
CA ARG A 3 0.84 -5.15 22.20
C ARG A 3 0.78 -6.38 21.29
N LEU A 4 1.69 -6.45 20.34
CA LEU A 4 1.95 -7.64 19.53
C LEU A 4 3.18 -8.34 20.13
N LYS A 5 3.00 -9.57 20.60
CA LYS A 5 4.06 -10.38 21.22
C LYS A 5 4.59 -11.43 20.25
N ASN A 6 5.78 -11.92 20.57
CA ASN A 6 6.35 -13.10 19.91
C ASN A 6 6.45 -12.94 18.40
N VAL A 7 6.98 -11.83 17.93
CA VAL A 7 7.29 -11.64 16.50
C VAL A 7 8.79 -11.58 16.28
N LEU A 8 9.21 -12.04 15.13
CA LEU A 8 10.58 -11.89 14.64
C LEU A 8 10.67 -10.65 13.77
N ILE A 9 11.72 -9.88 13.91
CA ILE A 9 12.07 -8.79 12.99
C ILE A 9 13.43 -9.03 12.39
N SER A 10 13.65 -8.57 11.16
CA SER A 10 14.99 -8.58 10.56
C SER A 10 15.82 -7.44 11.14
N THR A 11 17.05 -7.75 11.53
CA THR A 11 18.05 -6.77 12.01
C THR A 11 19.11 -6.46 10.97
N GLY A 12 18.94 -7.04 9.76
CA GLY A 12 19.86 -6.93 8.64
C GLY A 12 20.64 -8.22 8.38
N GLY A 13 21.15 -8.37 7.17
CA GLY A 13 21.86 -9.58 6.76
C GLY A 13 21.02 -10.85 6.96
N ASN A 14 21.59 -11.84 7.66
CA ASN A 14 20.96 -13.11 7.96
C ASN A 14 20.56 -13.25 9.45
N SER A 15 20.25 -12.13 10.11
CA SER A 15 19.92 -12.09 11.54
C SER A 15 18.49 -11.65 11.78
N LEU A 16 17.88 -12.27 12.79
CA LEU A 16 16.53 -11.97 13.29
C LEU A 16 16.60 -11.68 14.78
N GLN A 17 15.64 -10.91 15.27
CA GLN A 17 15.45 -10.68 16.70
C GLN A 17 14.01 -10.99 17.10
N LEU A 18 13.83 -11.72 18.19
CA LEU A 18 12.52 -11.93 18.79
C LEU A 18 12.15 -10.73 19.64
N VAL A 19 11.02 -10.13 19.34
CA VAL A 19 10.57 -8.87 19.96
C VAL A 19 9.08 -8.89 20.30
N ASP A 20 8.71 -7.97 21.19
CA ASP A 20 7.35 -7.49 21.36
C ASP A 20 7.25 -6.07 20.80
N VAL A 21 6.11 -5.74 20.21
CA VAL A 21 5.84 -4.41 19.65
C VAL A 21 4.65 -3.80 20.35
N THR A 22 4.80 -2.60 20.88
CA THR A 22 3.66 -1.82 21.40
C THR A 22 3.26 -0.77 20.38
N PHE A 23 1.95 -0.61 20.18
CA PHE A 23 1.41 0.29 19.16
C PHE A 23 0.03 0.84 19.53
N SER A 24 -0.31 1.96 18.94
CA SER A 24 -1.66 2.55 18.89
C SER A 24 -2.05 2.77 17.43
N ASP A 25 -1.97 3.96 16.93
CA ASP A 25 -2.03 4.37 15.52
C ASP A 25 -0.65 4.27 14.81
N LYS A 26 0.41 4.16 15.60
CA LYS A 26 1.79 3.97 15.15
C LYS A 26 2.53 3.02 16.08
N ILE A 27 3.68 2.52 15.62
CA ILE A 27 4.62 1.77 16.47
C ILE A 27 5.22 2.73 17.48
N GLU A 28 5.05 2.42 18.78
CA GLU A 28 5.57 3.24 19.87
C GLU A 28 6.87 2.68 20.42
N LYS A 29 6.97 1.35 20.53
CA LYS A 29 8.16 0.70 21.07
C LYS A 29 8.33 -0.71 20.53
N ILE A 30 9.59 -1.06 20.24
CA ILE A 30 10.03 -2.43 19.95
C ILE A 30 10.86 -2.90 21.13
N ILE A 31 10.49 -4.01 21.75
CA ILE A 31 11.08 -4.53 22.98
C ILE A 31 11.70 -5.89 22.68
N PRO A 32 13.03 -6.00 22.64
CA PRO A 32 13.69 -7.30 22.49
C PRO A 32 13.32 -8.26 23.63
N GLN A 33 13.00 -9.50 23.30
CA GLN A 33 12.79 -10.58 24.26
C GLN A 33 14.06 -11.38 24.55
N LEU A 34 14.99 -11.38 23.59
CA LEU A 34 16.29 -12.02 23.70
C LEU A 34 17.39 -10.98 23.55
N LEU A 35 18.47 -11.13 24.32
CA LEU A 35 19.64 -10.26 24.22
C LEU A 35 20.48 -10.53 22.97
N GLN A 36 20.37 -11.74 22.40
CA GLN A 36 21.12 -12.15 21.22
C GLN A 36 20.20 -12.25 19.99
N GLU A 37 20.76 -11.92 18.86
CA GLU A 37 20.11 -12.13 17.57
C GLU A 37 20.10 -13.63 17.21
N ILE A 38 19.10 -14.02 16.44
CA ILE A 38 18.90 -15.37 15.95
C ILE A 38 19.41 -15.41 14.50
N ALA A 39 20.44 -16.19 14.21
CA ALA A 39 20.83 -16.38 12.83
C ALA A 39 19.75 -17.17 12.07
N TRP A 40 19.40 -16.73 10.86
CA TRP A 40 18.38 -17.39 10.04
C TRP A 40 18.57 -18.90 9.91
N LYS A 41 19.80 -19.35 9.75
CA LYS A 41 20.16 -20.79 9.67
C LYS A 41 19.74 -21.61 10.90
N GLN A 42 19.51 -20.98 12.05
CA GLN A 42 19.09 -21.67 13.28
C GLN A 42 17.61 -22.06 13.26
N ILE A 43 16.81 -21.44 12.41
CA ILE A 43 15.36 -21.66 12.30
C ILE A 43 14.91 -22.01 10.87
N ALA A 44 15.84 -22.19 9.94
CA ALA A 44 15.57 -22.34 8.50
C ALA A 44 15.04 -23.73 8.08
N SER A 45 14.83 -24.67 9.01
CA SER A 45 14.13 -25.93 8.70
C SER A 45 12.89 -26.09 9.57
N PRO A 46 11.87 -26.86 9.14
CA PRO A 46 10.67 -27.11 9.93
C PRO A 46 10.96 -27.62 11.35
N GLU A 47 11.92 -28.53 11.49
CA GLU A 47 12.30 -29.13 12.78
C GLU A 47 12.90 -28.08 13.71
N LYS A 48 13.87 -27.31 13.22
CA LYS A 48 14.51 -26.23 13.99
C LYS A 48 13.51 -25.14 14.36
N TRP A 49 12.60 -24.81 13.45
CA TRP A 49 11.51 -23.87 13.70
C TRP A 49 10.59 -24.35 14.83
N MET A 50 10.15 -25.61 14.77
CA MET A 50 9.28 -26.20 15.81
C MET A 50 9.97 -26.26 17.17
N GLN A 51 11.25 -26.63 17.23
CA GLN A 51 12.05 -26.62 18.44
C GLN A 51 12.15 -25.20 19.03
N PHE A 52 12.51 -24.21 18.22
CA PHE A 52 12.58 -22.81 18.63
C PHE A 52 11.24 -22.31 19.20
N LYS A 53 10.13 -22.60 18.52
CA LYS A 53 8.80 -22.25 19.02
C LYS A 53 8.50 -22.86 20.38
N ALA A 54 8.77 -24.14 20.57
CA ALA A 54 8.51 -24.84 21.83
C ALA A 54 9.31 -24.23 22.99
N GLU A 55 10.59 -23.93 22.76
CA GLU A 55 11.47 -23.32 23.77
C GLU A 55 10.99 -21.91 24.17
N MET A 56 10.55 -21.10 23.19
CA MET A 56 10.10 -19.73 23.44
C MET A 56 8.71 -19.68 24.06
N THR A 57 7.79 -20.55 23.67
CA THR A 57 6.44 -20.61 24.22
C THR A 57 6.46 -20.91 25.73
N SER A 58 7.38 -21.76 26.18
CA SER A 58 7.51 -22.10 27.59
C SER A 58 7.92 -20.93 28.49
N LYS A 59 8.49 -19.87 27.92
CA LYS A 59 8.98 -18.67 28.65
C LYS A 59 7.96 -17.54 28.74
N ASN A 60 6.82 -17.67 28.05
CA ASN A 60 5.83 -16.60 27.97
C ASN A 60 4.92 -16.55 29.20
N GLN A 61 4.90 -15.39 29.87
CA GLN A 61 4.00 -15.09 30.99
C GLN A 61 2.72 -14.38 30.47
N PRO A 62 1.55 -14.63 31.06
CA PRO A 62 0.35 -13.89 30.75
C PRO A 62 0.50 -12.41 31.17
N SER A 63 -0.05 -11.49 30.39
CA SER A 63 -0.01 -10.06 30.67
C SER A 63 -1.38 -9.40 30.48
N ASN A 64 -1.66 -8.38 31.29
CA ASN A 64 -2.91 -7.59 31.22
C ASN A 64 -2.89 -6.61 30.03
N GLY A 65 -3.96 -6.54 29.28
CA GLY A 65 -4.15 -5.61 28.15
C GLY A 65 -4.58 -6.30 26.85
N THR A 66 -4.82 -5.53 25.82
CA THR A 66 -5.13 -6.08 24.48
C THR A 66 -3.84 -6.57 23.85
N ILE A 67 -3.67 -7.88 23.84
CA ILE A 67 -2.47 -8.55 23.35
C ILE A 67 -2.83 -9.43 22.17
N TYR A 68 -2.01 -9.31 21.14
CA TYR A 68 -2.00 -10.19 19.98
C TYR A 68 -0.74 -11.05 20.04
N ASP A 69 -0.87 -12.36 19.88
CA ASP A 69 0.27 -13.26 19.77
C ASP A 69 0.66 -13.39 18.29
N GLY A 70 1.85 -12.96 17.96
CA GLY A 70 2.42 -13.03 16.61
C GLY A 70 2.92 -14.42 16.24
N ASN A 71 2.80 -15.41 17.15
CA ASN A 71 3.11 -16.83 16.92
C ASN A 71 4.49 -17.05 16.27
N PHE A 72 5.44 -16.19 16.58
CA PHE A 72 6.83 -16.19 16.05
C PHE A 72 6.92 -15.97 14.54
N PHE A 73 5.88 -15.42 13.91
CA PHE A 73 5.97 -15.01 12.50
C PHE A 73 6.89 -13.81 12.34
N LEU A 74 7.47 -13.71 11.15
CA LEU A 74 8.27 -12.56 10.76
C LEU A 74 7.36 -11.34 10.55
N LEU A 75 7.60 -10.31 11.35
CA LEU A 75 6.96 -9.01 11.18
C LEU A 75 7.77 -8.20 10.15
N MET A 76 7.13 -7.81 9.10
CA MET A 76 7.70 -6.95 8.05
C MET A 76 6.87 -5.68 7.90
N PRO A 77 7.45 -4.59 7.35
CA PRO A 77 6.64 -3.48 6.85
C PRO A 77 5.58 -3.99 5.87
N GLY A 78 4.40 -3.39 5.89
CA GLY A 78 3.38 -3.69 4.90
C GLY A 78 3.87 -3.38 3.48
N ALA A 79 3.47 -4.17 2.51
CA ALA A 79 3.81 -3.92 1.13
C ALA A 79 3.13 -2.65 0.62
N ILE A 80 3.81 -1.93 -0.28
CA ILE A 80 3.24 -0.82 -1.05
C ILE A 80 3.04 -1.33 -2.47
N ASP A 81 1.79 -1.30 -2.94
CA ASP A 81 1.49 -1.59 -4.34
C ASP A 81 1.34 -0.28 -5.12
N PRO A 82 2.32 0.10 -5.93
CA PRO A 82 2.31 1.38 -6.65
C PRO A 82 1.47 1.36 -7.92
N HIS A 83 0.78 0.27 -8.25
CA HIS A 83 0.08 0.13 -9.53
C HIS A 83 -1.20 -0.71 -9.40
N VAL A 84 -2.26 -0.12 -8.89
CA VAL A 84 -3.58 -0.78 -8.81
C VAL A 84 -4.63 -0.10 -9.68
N HIS A 85 -5.67 -0.84 -10.02
CA HIS A 85 -6.85 -0.37 -10.74
C HIS A 85 -8.11 -0.77 -9.98
N PHE A 86 -8.52 0.05 -9.00
CA PHE A 86 -9.73 -0.22 -8.20
C PHE A 86 -11.02 0.37 -8.79
N ASN A 87 -10.93 0.90 -10.00
CA ASN A 87 -12.04 1.11 -10.92
C ASN A 87 -13.17 2.04 -10.44
N THR A 88 -13.03 2.72 -9.29
CA THR A 88 -14.02 3.68 -8.76
C THR A 88 -13.60 5.12 -9.05
N PRO A 89 -14.53 5.97 -9.53
CA PRO A 89 -15.88 5.67 -10.01
C PRO A 89 -15.94 5.22 -11.48
N GLY A 90 -17.00 4.50 -11.83
CA GLY A 90 -17.43 4.28 -13.21
C GLY A 90 -17.14 2.91 -13.82
N PHE A 91 -16.31 2.07 -13.16
CA PHE A 91 -16.01 0.71 -13.58
C PHE A 91 -16.19 -0.32 -12.45
N GLU A 92 -17.04 -0.01 -11.48
CA GLU A 92 -17.27 -0.83 -10.28
C GLU A 92 -17.78 -2.24 -10.60
N PHE A 93 -18.31 -2.47 -11.80
CA PHE A 93 -18.71 -3.79 -12.27
C PHE A 93 -17.51 -4.76 -12.45
N ARG A 94 -16.28 -4.25 -12.51
CA ARG A 94 -15.06 -5.06 -12.56
C ARG A 94 -14.53 -5.32 -11.15
N GLU A 95 -14.42 -4.27 -10.39
CA GLU A 95 -14.01 -4.21 -9.00
C GLU A 95 -14.24 -2.78 -8.48
N ASP A 96 -14.46 -2.61 -7.20
CA ASP A 96 -14.53 -1.29 -6.57
C ASP A 96 -13.41 -1.07 -5.56
N PHE A 97 -13.29 0.17 -5.09
CA PHE A 97 -12.20 0.56 -4.19
C PHE A 97 -12.27 -0.15 -2.83
N GLU A 98 -13.48 -0.43 -2.33
CA GLU A 98 -13.68 -1.11 -1.05
C GLU A 98 -13.20 -2.56 -1.11
N HIS A 99 -13.66 -3.32 -2.10
CA HIS A 99 -13.28 -4.73 -2.26
C HIS A 99 -11.82 -4.89 -2.66
N GLY A 100 -11.30 -4.06 -3.57
CA GLY A 100 -9.90 -4.09 -3.98
C GLY A 100 -8.95 -3.77 -2.82
N SER A 101 -9.26 -2.75 -2.02
CA SER A 101 -8.44 -2.40 -0.86
C SER A 101 -8.53 -3.43 0.27
N LEU A 102 -9.68 -4.08 0.45
CA LEU A 102 -9.83 -5.20 1.39
C LEU A 102 -8.97 -6.40 0.96
N ALA A 103 -8.99 -6.74 -0.34
CA ALA A 103 -8.14 -7.80 -0.88
C ALA A 103 -6.65 -7.47 -0.70
N ALA A 104 -6.24 -6.21 -0.93
CA ALA A 104 -4.89 -5.72 -0.70
C ALA A 104 -4.48 -5.92 0.79
N ALA A 105 -5.34 -5.52 1.73
CA ALA A 105 -5.11 -5.70 3.17
C ALA A 105 -4.93 -7.18 3.54
N HIS A 106 -5.76 -8.07 3.01
CA HIS A 106 -5.62 -9.51 3.21
C HIS A 106 -4.33 -10.08 2.63
N GLY A 107 -3.79 -9.47 1.57
CA GLY A 107 -2.51 -9.82 0.98
C GLY A 107 -1.28 -9.23 1.71
N GLY A 108 -1.49 -8.42 2.77
CA GLY A 108 -0.40 -7.76 3.48
C GLY A 108 0.07 -6.46 2.81
N VAL A 109 -0.66 -5.95 1.83
CA VAL A 109 -0.46 -4.62 1.26
C VAL A 109 -1.12 -3.60 2.18
N THR A 110 -0.38 -2.59 2.61
CA THR A 110 -0.88 -1.56 3.53
C THR A 110 -1.04 -0.19 2.86
N THR A 111 -0.51 -0.03 1.67
CA THR A 111 -0.61 1.21 0.89
C THR A 111 -0.74 0.87 -0.59
N VAL A 112 -1.67 1.51 -1.26
CA VAL A 112 -1.87 1.35 -2.71
C VAL A 112 -1.77 2.69 -3.42
N ILE A 113 -1.32 2.68 -4.69
CA ILE A 113 -1.34 3.88 -5.52
C ILE A 113 -2.20 3.58 -6.75
N ASP A 114 -3.39 4.19 -6.78
CA ASP A 114 -4.38 3.89 -7.80
C ASP A 114 -4.15 4.67 -9.09
N MET A 115 -4.34 3.97 -10.21
CA MET A 115 -4.07 4.47 -11.55
C MET A 115 -5.19 5.41 -12.05
N PRO A 116 -4.85 6.44 -12.84
CA PRO A 116 -5.78 7.50 -13.22
C PRO A 116 -6.79 7.09 -14.29
N CYS A 117 -6.49 6.08 -15.08
CA CYS A 117 -7.22 5.78 -16.32
C CYS A 117 -8.52 4.99 -16.11
N THR A 118 -8.62 4.19 -15.04
CA THR A 118 -9.79 3.35 -14.76
C THR A 118 -10.76 4.02 -13.79
N SER A 119 -11.07 5.26 -14.03
CA SER A 119 -12.20 5.99 -13.43
C SER A 119 -12.91 6.85 -14.48
N ILE A 120 -14.16 7.20 -14.21
CA ILE A 120 -14.95 8.10 -15.05
C ILE A 120 -15.47 9.23 -14.16
N PRO A 121 -14.97 10.46 -14.37
CA PRO A 121 -13.91 10.82 -15.31
C PRO A 121 -12.53 10.31 -14.87
N PRO A 122 -11.57 10.13 -15.82
CA PRO A 122 -10.18 9.79 -15.47
C PRO A 122 -9.50 10.94 -14.74
N VAL A 123 -8.48 10.63 -13.93
CA VAL A 123 -7.80 11.62 -13.08
C VAL A 123 -6.81 12.46 -13.88
N THR A 124 -7.31 13.26 -14.81
CA THR A 124 -6.50 14.17 -15.65
C THR A 124 -6.63 15.64 -15.26
N SER A 125 -7.38 15.93 -14.19
CA SER A 125 -7.50 17.28 -13.62
C SER A 125 -7.75 17.24 -12.12
N SER A 126 -7.53 18.37 -11.45
CA SER A 126 -7.82 18.53 -10.02
C SER A 126 -9.30 18.27 -9.68
N ASP A 127 -10.23 18.65 -10.58
CA ASP A 127 -11.65 18.44 -10.34
C ASP A 127 -12.04 16.96 -10.49
N ASN A 128 -11.46 16.27 -11.48
CA ASN A 128 -11.64 14.82 -11.63
C ASN A 128 -11.08 14.06 -10.43
N LEU A 129 -9.93 14.49 -9.89
CA LEU A 129 -9.38 13.92 -8.66
C LEU A 129 -10.32 14.11 -7.48
N LYS A 130 -10.91 15.29 -7.30
CA LYS A 130 -11.91 15.56 -6.25
C LYS A 130 -13.14 14.64 -6.35
N ILE A 131 -13.62 14.41 -7.60
CA ILE A 131 -14.74 13.47 -7.85
C ILE A 131 -14.34 12.07 -7.38
N LYS A 132 -13.15 11.59 -7.76
CA LYS A 132 -12.64 10.29 -7.33
C LYS A 132 -12.50 10.20 -5.82
N MET A 133 -11.85 11.17 -5.18
CA MET A 133 -11.68 11.22 -3.72
C MET A 133 -13.03 11.15 -2.99
N LYS A 134 -14.03 11.89 -3.47
CA LYS A 134 -15.38 11.85 -2.89
C LYS A 134 -16.05 10.50 -3.08
N ALA A 135 -15.83 9.82 -4.21
CA ALA A 135 -16.43 8.52 -4.49
C ALA A 135 -15.90 7.40 -3.59
N ILE A 136 -14.66 7.53 -3.13
CA ILE A 136 -13.99 6.50 -2.30
C ILE A 136 -13.88 6.88 -0.81
N ASP A 137 -14.40 8.02 -0.43
CA ASP A 137 -14.34 8.51 0.95
C ASP A 137 -14.93 7.48 1.93
N GLY A 138 -14.13 7.10 2.94
CA GLY A 138 -14.47 6.09 3.93
C GLY A 138 -14.55 4.64 3.41
N ARG A 139 -14.15 4.36 2.17
CA ARG A 139 -14.26 3.02 1.57
C ARG A 139 -12.94 2.24 1.48
N SER A 140 -11.83 2.82 1.88
CA SER A 140 -10.54 2.13 1.81
C SER A 140 -10.19 1.42 3.11
N TRP A 141 -9.68 0.20 2.99
CA TRP A 141 -9.13 -0.60 4.09
C TRP A 141 -7.63 -0.42 4.30
N VAL A 142 -6.96 0.24 3.36
CA VAL A 142 -5.52 0.53 3.39
C VAL A 142 -5.26 2.00 3.08
N ASP A 143 -4.07 2.49 3.36
CA ASP A 143 -3.66 3.82 2.92
C ASP A 143 -3.62 3.88 1.40
N TYR A 144 -3.89 5.04 0.84
CA TYR A 144 -3.89 5.20 -0.61
C TYR A 144 -3.35 6.54 -1.09
N ALA A 145 -2.83 6.52 -2.30
CA ALA A 145 -2.46 7.70 -3.08
C ALA A 145 -2.94 7.54 -4.53
N PHE A 146 -2.71 8.57 -5.34
CA PHE A 146 -3.16 8.59 -6.73
C PHE A 146 -2.05 8.95 -7.69
N TRP A 147 -2.08 8.32 -8.86
CA TRP A 147 -1.39 8.83 -10.04
C TRP A 147 -2.26 9.87 -10.72
N GLY A 148 -1.65 10.95 -11.21
CA GLY A 148 -2.25 11.86 -12.19
C GLY A 148 -2.19 11.24 -13.59
N GLY A 149 -3.11 11.63 -14.48
CA GLY A 149 -3.16 11.18 -15.85
C GLY A 149 -2.80 12.27 -16.84
N VAL A 150 -2.07 11.88 -17.88
CA VAL A 150 -1.86 12.69 -19.09
C VAL A 150 -2.36 11.88 -20.28
N SER A 151 -3.41 12.35 -20.96
CA SER A 151 -4.07 11.61 -22.02
C SER A 151 -4.19 12.42 -23.31
N GLY A 152 -4.18 11.74 -24.45
CA GLY A 152 -4.36 12.37 -25.75
C GLY A 152 -5.69 13.11 -25.89
N ASN A 153 -6.77 12.64 -25.24
CA ASN A 153 -8.04 13.37 -25.20
C ASN A 153 -7.88 14.80 -24.65
N ASP A 154 -7.03 14.99 -23.66
CA ASP A 154 -6.82 16.31 -23.05
C ASP A 154 -6.00 17.21 -23.98
N PHE A 155 -4.97 16.68 -24.66
CA PHE A 155 -4.20 17.44 -25.66
C PHE A 155 -5.02 17.84 -26.88
N GLN A 156 -5.98 17.01 -27.30
CA GLN A 156 -6.90 17.35 -28.35
C GLN A 156 -7.93 18.42 -27.95
N ALA A 157 -8.28 18.50 -26.68
CA ALA A 157 -9.31 19.36 -26.14
C ALA A 157 -8.79 20.73 -25.66
N PHE A 158 -7.51 20.82 -25.29
CA PHE A 158 -6.93 21.97 -24.62
C PHE A 158 -5.60 22.38 -25.25
N ASP A 159 -5.25 23.66 -25.16
CA ASP A 159 -3.93 24.15 -25.54
C ASP A 159 -2.86 23.73 -24.52
N GLU A 160 -1.60 23.82 -24.93
CA GLU A 160 -0.43 23.44 -24.14
C GLU A 160 -0.37 24.16 -22.78
N ARG A 161 -0.64 25.47 -22.76
CA ARG A 161 -0.61 26.27 -21.54
C ARG A 161 -1.65 25.80 -20.52
N TYR A 162 -2.83 25.44 -20.99
CA TYR A 162 -3.89 24.92 -20.15
C TYR A 162 -3.54 23.52 -19.63
N MET A 163 -2.89 22.68 -20.46
CA MET A 163 -2.40 21.37 -20.04
C MET A 163 -1.38 21.46 -18.93
N PHE A 164 -0.38 22.36 -19.05
CA PHE A 164 0.58 22.61 -17.96
C PHE A 164 -0.10 23.03 -16.67
N HIS A 165 -1.13 23.86 -16.75
CA HIS A 165 -1.88 24.27 -15.57
C HIS A 165 -2.63 23.10 -14.92
N ARG A 166 -3.21 22.18 -15.68
CA ARG A 166 -3.87 20.97 -15.17
C ARG A 166 -2.90 20.06 -14.46
N ILE A 167 -1.75 19.79 -15.08
CA ILE A 167 -0.67 19.00 -14.50
C ILE A 167 -0.17 19.64 -13.19
N TYR A 168 0.11 20.94 -13.21
CA TYR A 168 0.52 21.66 -12.02
C TYR A 168 -0.49 21.55 -10.88
N ASN A 169 -1.78 21.73 -11.17
CA ASN A 169 -2.84 21.60 -10.15
C ASN A 169 -2.92 20.19 -9.56
N LEU A 170 -2.72 19.14 -10.37
CA LEU A 170 -2.65 17.77 -9.85
C LEU A 170 -1.44 17.58 -8.92
N VAL A 171 -0.28 18.13 -9.25
CA VAL A 171 0.89 18.12 -8.35
C VAL A 171 0.57 18.81 -7.03
N GLN A 172 -0.09 19.98 -7.08
CA GLN A 172 -0.49 20.70 -5.86
C GLN A 172 -1.50 19.91 -5.01
N MET A 173 -2.27 19.04 -5.61
CA MET A 173 -3.18 18.13 -4.90
C MET A 173 -2.51 16.86 -4.38
N GLY A 174 -1.22 16.66 -4.62
CA GLY A 174 -0.42 15.60 -4.05
C GLY A 174 -0.47 14.27 -4.79
N VAL A 175 -0.73 14.26 -6.11
CA VAL A 175 -0.50 13.04 -6.88
C VAL A 175 0.98 12.66 -6.85
N VAL A 176 1.27 11.36 -6.80
CA VAL A 176 2.65 10.86 -6.63
C VAL A 176 3.47 10.88 -7.92
N GLY A 177 2.82 11.01 -9.06
CA GLY A 177 3.43 11.05 -10.38
C GLY A 177 2.36 11.03 -11.47
N PHE A 178 2.77 10.79 -12.71
CA PHE A 178 1.88 10.80 -13.86
C PHE A 178 2.00 9.53 -14.68
N LYS A 179 0.86 9.11 -15.23
CA LYS A 179 0.74 8.02 -16.21
C LYS A 179 0.29 8.56 -17.54
N ALA A 180 0.92 8.08 -18.61
CA ALA A 180 0.48 8.24 -19.99
C ALA A 180 0.53 6.90 -20.71
N TYR A 181 -0.24 6.78 -21.81
CA TYR A 181 -0.14 5.67 -22.76
C TYR A 181 0.53 6.15 -24.05
N PHE A 182 1.41 5.31 -24.60
CA PHE A 182 2.11 5.59 -25.87
C PHE A 182 1.83 4.56 -26.96
N ILE A 183 1.21 3.43 -26.62
CA ILE A 183 0.96 2.33 -27.58
C ILE A 183 -0.52 2.09 -27.76
N SER A 184 -1.27 2.09 -26.67
CA SER A 184 -2.72 1.87 -26.69
C SER A 184 -3.35 2.65 -25.54
N GLY A 185 -4.61 2.98 -25.72
CA GLY A 185 -5.40 3.66 -24.70
C GLY A 185 -6.80 3.06 -24.62
N MET A 186 -7.64 3.71 -23.87
CA MET A 186 -9.06 3.43 -23.79
C MET A 186 -9.85 4.71 -24.20
N PRO A 187 -11.13 4.60 -24.58
CA PRO A 187 -11.86 5.76 -25.10
C PRO A 187 -11.86 6.98 -24.17
N SER A 188 -11.85 6.77 -22.87
CA SER A 188 -11.79 7.85 -21.86
C SER A 188 -10.38 8.32 -21.51
N PHE A 189 -9.33 7.61 -21.98
CA PHE A 189 -7.95 7.91 -21.69
C PHE A 189 -7.08 7.41 -22.86
N THR A 190 -7.02 8.20 -23.92
CA THR A 190 -6.31 7.82 -25.16
C THR A 190 -4.80 7.94 -25.02
N CYS A 191 -4.06 7.26 -25.89
CA CYS A 191 -2.62 7.41 -25.99
C CYS A 191 -2.24 8.84 -26.41
N LEU A 192 -1.04 9.25 -26.04
CA LEU A 192 -0.39 10.45 -26.57
C LEU A 192 0.13 10.16 -27.98
N GLU A 193 -0.02 11.12 -28.86
CA GLU A 193 0.66 11.11 -30.15
C GLU A 193 2.09 11.64 -30.00
N PHE A 194 2.94 11.38 -30.99
CA PHE A 194 4.34 11.80 -30.92
C PHE A 194 4.47 13.35 -30.84
N GLU A 195 3.50 14.06 -31.42
CA GLU A 195 3.43 15.52 -31.43
C GLU A 195 3.03 16.12 -30.07
N ASP A 196 2.47 15.31 -29.16
CA ASP A 196 2.04 15.72 -27.80
C ASP A 196 3.23 15.69 -26.82
N MET A 197 4.40 15.19 -27.22
CA MET A 197 5.58 15.05 -26.39
C MET A 197 6.58 16.19 -26.59
#